data_dc0f8b25105a37f5b1dbb3f2c92859a1
#
_entry.id   dc0f8b25105a37f5b1dbb3f2c92859a1
#
_cell.length_a   1.000
_cell.length_b   1.000
_cell.length_c   1.000
_cell.angle_alpha   90.00
_cell.angle_beta   90.00
_cell.angle_gamma   90.00
#
_symmetry.space_group_name_H-M   'P 1'
#
loop_
_entity.id
_entity.type
_entity.pdbx_description
1 polymer ?
#
loop_
_entity_poly.entity_id
_entity_poly.type
_entity_poly.pdbx_seq_one_letter_code
_entity_poly.pdbx_strand_id
1 'polypeptide(L)'
;MYNQSVVTILAKILEKFTIEIIPSFPMFMRTPLYLNILKFRKVKDRLRLDVTKKNPTFEDRLDYALDSRANLNNSGEKLHNFNSNVVLEEIKDGPVKIYKFIPPNSSKDKYGIYFHGGGYFAGSITSHKNLISQISNDSNLTVYFFEYRLSPEYNFPSAHEDAKLAVDFIKALHPDDQSIWIGESAGGGLAT
;
A
#
# COMPACT_ATOMS: atom_id res chain seq x y z
N MET A 1 13.02 -30.13 9.47
CA MET A 1 13.50 -28.92 8.74
C MET A 1 12.74 -28.86 7.41
N TYR A 2 11.83 -27.91 7.24
CA TYR A 2 11.21 -27.70 5.93
C TYR A 2 12.23 -27.05 5.00
N ASN A 3 12.40 -27.61 3.81
CA ASN A 3 13.32 -27.08 2.80
C ASN A 3 12.83 -25.71 2.35
N GLN A 4 13.61 -24.64 2.58
CA GLN A 4 13.26 -23.27 2.23
C GLN A 4 12.83 -23.11 0.76
N SER A 5 13.42 -23.89 -0.15
CA SER A 5 13.07 -23.89 -1.57
C SER A 5 11.62 -24.33 -1.80
N VAL A 6 11.13 -25.34 -1.08
CA VAL A 6 9.75 -25.83 -1.19
C VAL A 6 8.74 -24.80 -0.68
N VAL A 7 9.03 -24.14 0.45
CA VAL A 7 8.17 -23.09 1.00
C VAL A 7 8.08 -21.89 0.05
N THR A 8 9.18 -21.52 -0.60
CA THR A 8 9.20 -20.43 -1.58
C THR A 8 8.40 -20.78 -2.86
N ILE A 9 8.52 -22.02 -3.35
CA ILE A 9 7.76 -22.49 -4.51
C ILE A 9 6.26 -22.49 -4.20
N LEU A 10 5.86 -23.08 -3.05
CA LEU A 10 4.45 -23.09 -2.63
C LEU A 10 3.88 -21.68 -2.45
N ALA A 11 4.67 -20.74 -1.96
CA ALA A 11 4.23 -19.35 -1.83
C ALA A 11 3.96 -18.69 -3.18
N LYS A 12 4.83 -18.90 -4.19
CA LYS A 12 4.62 -18.39 -5.55
C LYS A 12 3.39 -19.01 -6.22
N ILE A 13 3.17 -20.32 -6.02
CA ILE A 13 1.98 -21.02 -6.53
C ILE A 13 0.71 -20.42 -5.89
N LEU A 14 0.71 -20.20 -4.58
CA LEU A 14 -0.42 -19.59 -3.88
C LEU A 14 -0.66 -18.15 -4.27
N GLU A 15 0.39 -17.38 -4.54
CA GLU A 15 0.27 -15.99 -5.05
C GLU A 15 -0.40 -15.97 -6.42
N LYS A 16 0.07 -16.81 -7.33
CA LYS A 16 -0.55 -16.98 -8.66
C LYS A 16 -2.01 -17.41 -8.54
N PHE A 17 -2.32 -18.39 -7.68
CA PHE A 17 -3.68 -18.83 -7.42
C PHE A 17 -4.57 -17.69 -6.90
N THR A 18 -4.05 -16.87 -6.00
CA THR A 18 -4.78 -15.74 -5.41
C THR A 18 -5.12 -14.67 -6.44
N ILE A 19 -4.17 -14.33 -7.29
CA ILE A 19 -4.31 -13.22 -8.25
C ILE A 19 -5.08 -13.64 -9.50
N GLU A 20 -4.83 -14.83 -10.04
CA GLU A 20 -5.35 -15.25 -11.34
C GLU A 20 -6.61 -16.14 -11.22
N ILE A 21 -6.72 -16.96 -10.18
CA ILE A 21 -7.73 -18.02 -10.08
C ILE A 21 -8.86 -17.65 -9.14
N ILE A 22 -8.59 -17.09 -7.95
CA ILE A 22 -9.66 -16.75 -6.99
C ILE A 22 -10.71 -15.79 -7.57
N PRO A 23 -10.36 -14.76 -8.38
CA PRO A 23 -11.35 -13.88 -8.99
C PRO A 23 -12.39 -14.58 -9.87
N SER A 24 -12.07 -15.77 -10.42
CA SER A 24 -13.00 -16.56 -11.22
C SER A 24 -14.05 -17.34 -10.40
N PHE A 25 -13.89 -17.45 -9.07
CA PHE A 25 -14.84 -18.15 -8.22
C PHE A 25 -16.05 -17.28 -7.86
N PRO A 26 -17.22 -17.89 -7.56
CA PRO A 26 -18.37 -17.18 -7.01
C PRO A 26 -17.99 -16.41 -5.73
N MET A 27 -18.62 -15.25 -5.53
CA MET A 27 -18.26 -14.31 -4.46
C MET A 27 -18.25 -14.96 -3.05
N PHE A 28 -19.21 -15.86 -2.76
CA PHE A 28 -19.28 -16.55 -1.46
C PHE A 28 -18.11 -17.49 -1.17
N MET A 29 -17.41 -17.95 -2.22
CA MET A 29 -16.23 -18.82 -2.07
C MET A 29 -14.93 -18.03 -1.95
N ARG A 30 -14.89 -16.77 -2.39
CA ARG A 30 -13.66 -15.97 -2.40
C ARG A 30 -13.16 -15.67 -0.98
N THR A 31 -14.04 -15.25 -0.08
CA THR A 31 -13.68 -14.90 1.29
C THR A 31 -12.99 -16.02 2.07
N PRO A 32 -13.53 -17.26 2.16
CA PRO A 32 -12.85 -18.34 2.85
C PRO A 32 -11.51 -18.74 2.19
N LEU A 33 -11.41 -18.66 0.86
CA LEU A 33 -10.16 -18.91 0.14
C LEU A 33 -9.10 -17.86 0.50
N TYR A 34 -9.45 -16.57 0.48
CA TYR A 34 -8.54 -15.49 0.89
C TYR A 34 -8.10 -15.64 2.35
N LEU A 35 -9.02 -15.96 3.27
CA LEU A 35 -8.69 -16.12 4.69
C LEU A 35 -7.71 -17.27 4.93
N ASN A 36 -7.84 -18.39 4.21
CA ASN A 36 -6.91 -19.51 4.31
C ASN A 36 -5.53 -19.16 3.77
N ILE A 37 -5.45 -18.40 2.67
CA ILE A 37 -4.19 -17.92 2.11
C ILE A 37 -3.51 -16.91 3.06
N LEU A 38 -4.28 -16.01 3.67
CA LEU A 38 -3.75 -15.08 4.68
C LEU A 38 -3.20 -15.80 5.91
N LYS A 39 -3.86 -16.88 6.36
CA LYS A 39 -3.34 -17.75 7.44
C LYS A 39 -2.02 -18.39 7.04
N PHE A 40 -1.93 -18.90 5.81
CA PHE A 40 -0.69 -19.51 5.30
C PHE A 40 0.43 -18.47 5.16
N ARG A 41 0.14 -17.26 4.66
CA ARG A 41 1.11 -16.14 4.63
C ARG A 41 1.64 -15.81 6.02
N LYS A 42 0.76 -15.68 7.02
CA LYS A 42 1.18 -15.46 8.42
C LYS A 42 2.10 -16.56 8.95
N VAL A 43 1.84 -17.82 8.61
CA VAL A 43 2.72 -18.93 8.97
C VAL A 43 4.06 -18.83 8.27
N LYS A 44 4.08 -18.49 6.96
CA LYS A 44 5.31 -18.27 6.19
C LYS A 44 6.14 -17.12 6.77
N ASP A 45 5.51 -15.98 7.06
CA ASP A 45 6.21 -14.80 7.60
C ASP A 45 6.77 -15.09 9.01
N ARG A 46 6.00 -15.80 9.84
CA ARG A 46 6.45 -16.27 11.16
C ARG A 46 7.60 -17.26 11.04
N LEU A 47 7.51 -18.25 10.12
CA LEU A 47 8.58 -19.19 9.83
C LEU A 47 9.85 -18.50 9.30
N ARG A 48 9.69 -17.47 8.47
CA ARG A 48 10.82 -16.71 7.93
C ARG A 48 11.53 -15.87 9.01
N LEU A 49 10.77 -15.28 9.94
CA LEU A 49 11.32 -14.49 11.06
C LEU A 49 11.86 -15.39 12.19
N ASP A 50 11.16 -16.49 12.51
CA ASP A 50 11.53 -17.37 13.64
C ASP A 50 12.61 -18.40 13.29
N VAL A 51 12.72 -18.82 12.01
CA VAL A 51 13.69 -19.84 11.59
C VAL A 51 15.09 -19.27 11.40
N THR A 52 15.21 -17.95 11.17
CA THR A 52 16.51 -17.36 10.93
C THR A 52 17.16 -16.84 12.18
N LYS A 53 16.46 -16.19 13.12
CA LYS A 53 17.07 -15.70 14.37
C LYS A 53 16.03 -15.38 15.44
N LYS A 54 16.35 -15.73 16.70
CA LYS A 54 15.58 -15.40 17.90
C LYS A 54 15.52 -13.88 18.15
N ASN A 55 16.57 -13.14 17.71
CA ASN A 55 16.68 -11.69 17.75
C ASN A 55 17.19 -11.18 16.38
N PRO A 56 16.31 -10.73 15.46
CA PRO A 56 16.71 -10.27 14.15
C PRO A 56 17.56 -8.98 14.25
N THR A 57 18.67 -8.94 13.51
CA THR A 57 19.51 -7.74 13.36
C THR A 57 18.78 -6.65 12.55
N PHE A 58 19.39 -5.47 12.41
CA PHE A 58 18.88 -4.44 11.53
C PHE A 58 18.85 -4.92 10.06
N GLU A 59 19.92 -5.59 9.61
CA GLU A 59 20.00 -6.15 8.26
C GLU A 59 18.89 -7.18 7.99
N ASP A 60 18.65 -8.11 8.93
CA ASP A 60 17.55 -9.09 8.79
C ASP A 60 16.18 -8.41 8.61
N ARG A 61 15.94 -7.31 9.32
CA ARG A 61 14.71 -6.53 9.22
C ARG A 61 14.64 -5.75 7.91
N LEU A 62 15.76 -5.19 7.46
CA LEU A 62 15.85 -4.47 6.20
C LEU A 62 15.59 -5.40 5.02
N ASP A 63 16.22 -6.58 4.98
CA ASP A 63 16.00 -7.58 3.94
C ASP A 63 14.53 -8.01 3.86
N TYR A 64 13.89 -8.25 5.02
CA TYR A 64 12.46 -8.55 5.07
C TYR A 64 11.60 -7.41 4.53
N ALA A 65 11.94 -6.18 4.88
CA ALA A 65 11.23 -4.98 4.40
C ALA A 65 11.38 -4.82 2.88
N LEU A 66 12.59 -4.96 2.35
CA LEU A 66 12.87 -4.86 0.91
C LEU A 66 12.11 -5.91 0.10
N ASP A 67 12.12 -7.17 0.54
CA ASP A 67 11.35 -8.23 -0.09
C ASP A 67 9.83 -7.96 -0.04
N SER A 68 9.35 -7.43 1.09
CA SER A 68 7.93 -7.08 1.25
C SER A 68 7.53 -5.92 0.34
N ARG A 69 8.40 -4.91 0.17
CA ARG A 69 8.22 -3.79 -0.77
C ARG A 69 8.13 -4.29 -2.20
N ALA A 70 9.07 -5.17 -2.61
CA ALA A 70 9.07 -5.76 -3.96
C ALA A 70 7.79 -6.58 -4.22
N ASN A 71 7.36 -7.38 -3.26
CA ASN A 71 6.13 -8.17 -3.36
C ASN A 71 4.88 -7.30 -3.43
N LEU A 72 4.81 -6.22 -2.63
CA LEU A 72 3.67 -5.31 -2.62
C LEU A 72 3.59 -4.52 -3.94
N ASN A 73 4.72 -4.04 -4.46
CA ASN A 73 4.79 -3.37 -5.75
C ASN A 73 4.32 -4.28 -6.89
N ASN A 74 4.85 -5.50 -6.96
CA ASN A 74 4.43 -6.49 -7.96
C ASN A 74 2.93 -6.83 -7.87
N SER A 75 2.39 -6.90 -6.66
CA SER A 75 0.96 -7.18 -6.47
C SER A 75 0.10 -5.98 -6.89
N GLY A 76 0.49 -4.77 -6.53
CA GLY A 76 -0.22 -3.55 -6.89
C GLY A 76 -0.29 -3.31 -8.40
N GLU A 77 0.80 -3.63 -9.12
CA GLU A 77 0.82 -3.52 -10.59
C GLU A 77 -0.08 -4.55 -11.29
N LYS A 78 -0.32 -5.72 -10.65
CA LYS A 78 -1.11 -6.81 -11.25
C LYS A 78 -2.58 -6.80 -10.88
N LEU A 79 -2.94 -6.21 -9.72
CA LEU A 79 -4.31 -6.27 -9.20
C LEU A 79 -5.30 -5.40 -9.97
N HIS A 80 -4.85 -4.28 -10.49
CA HIS A 80 -5.66 -3.33 -11.25
C HIS A 80 -4.81 -2.70 -12.36
N ASN A 81 -5.45 -2.29 -13.44
CA ASN A 81 -4.82 -1.40 -14.41
C ASN A 81 -5.00 0.05 -13.95
N PHE A 82 -4.03 0.90 -14.27
CA PHE A 82 -4.17 2.34 -14.08
C PHE A 82 -5.34 2.86 -14.93
N ASN A 83 -6.20 3.68 -14.34
CA ASN A 83 -7.32 4.28 -15.06
C ASN A 83 -6.80 5.40 -15.98
N SER A 84 -6.87 5.16 -17.29
CA SER A 84 -6.34 6.08 -18.31
C SER A 84 -7.05 7.45 -18.37
N ASN A 85 -8.22 7.58 -17.75
CA ASN A 85 -8.94 8.86 -17.67
C ASN A 85 -8.36 9.76 -16.57
N VAL A 86 -7.58 9.22 -15.64
CA VAL A 86 -7.01 9.97 -14.52
C VAL A 86 -5.61 10.49 -14.88
N VAL A 87 -5.38 11.76 -14.67
CA VAL A 87 -4.05 12.37 -14.81
C VAL A 87 -3.30 12.19 -13.50
N LEU A 88 -2.07 11.68 -13.59
CA LEU A 88 -1.15 11.54 -12.46
C LEU A 88 -0.05 12.60 -12.55
N GLU A 89 0.06 13.42 -11.52
CA GLU A 89 1.08 14.48 -11.41
C GLU A 89 1.89 14.29 -10.12
N GLU A 90 3.19 14.56 -10.16
CA GLU A 90 4.04 14.67 -8.97
C GLU A 90 4.17 16.13 -8.57
N ILE A 91 3.94 16.46 -7.29
CA ILE A 91 4.13 17.80 -6.74
C ILE A 91 5.59 17.94 -6.31
N LYS A 92 6.34 18.79 -7.03
CA LYS A 92 7.80 18.90 -6.85
C LYS A 92 8.22 19.65 -5.58
N ASP A 93 7.40 20.61 -5.12
CA ASP A 93 7.74 21.52 -4.01
C ASP A 93 7.13 21.08 -2.67
N GLY A 94 6.69 19.82 -2.57
CA GLY A 94 6.12 19.24 -1.35
C GLY A 94 7.19 18.89 -0.31
N PRO A 95 6.83 18.87 0.99
CA PRO A 95 7.74 18.52 2.09
C PRO A 95 8.16 17.05 2.07
N VAL A 96 7.36 16.20 1.42
CA VAL A 96 7.61 14.79 1.10
C VAL A 96 7.21 14.56 -0.36
N LYS A 97 7.43 13.37 -0.90
CA LYS A 97 6.92 13.05 -2.25
C LYS A 97 5.40 12.98 -2.22
N ILE A 98 4.75 13.83 -2.97
CA ILE A 98 3.29 13.92 -3.09
C ILE A 98 2.89 13.73 -4.55
N TYR A 99 1.88 12.89 -4.77
CA TYR A 99 1.30 12.62 -6.07
C TYR A 99 -0.17 13.01 -6.06
N LYS A 100 -0.63 13.56 -7.18
CA LYS A 100 -1.98 14.07 -7.36
C LYS A 100 -2.66 13.30 -8.49
N PHE A 101 -3.78 12.66 -8.20
CA PHE A 101 -4.62 11.94 -9.14
C PHE A 101 -5.84 12.78 -9.47
N ILE A 102 -5.99 13.18 -10.73
CA ILE A 102 -6.99 14.13 -11.18
C ILE A 102 -7.96 13.41 -12.13
N PRO A 103 -9.21 13.16 -11.72
CA PRO A 103 -10.22 12.59 -12.62
C PRO A 103 -10.78 13.66 -13.57
N PRO A 104 -11.42 13.29 -14.70
CA PRO A 104 -11.96 14.23 -15.69
C PRO A 104 -12.98 15.22 -15.11
N ASN A 105 -13.79 14.75 -14.16
CA ASN A 105 -14.88 15.53 -13.54
C ASN A 105 -14.61 15.71 -12.04
N SER A 106 -13.44 16.27 -11.70
CA SER A 106 -13.08 16.46 -10.29
C SER A 106 -14.03 17.42 -9.59
N SER A 107 -14.45 17.07 -8.37
CA SER A 107 -15.14 17.98 -7.46
C SER A 107 -14.36 19.29 -7.30
N LYS A 108 -15.07 20.41 -7.12
CA LYS A 108 -14.48 21.74 -6.96
C LYS A 108 -14.35 22.16 -5.50
N ASP A 109 -15.02 21.44 -4.60
CA ASP A 109 -15.13 21.77 -3.19
C ASP A 109 -14.68 20.64 -2.26
N LYS A 110 -14.20 19.51 -2.85
CA LYS A 110 -13.76 18.32 -2.10
C LYS A 110 -12.56 17.65 -2.75
N TYR A 111 -11.69 17.11 -1.91
CA TYR A 111 -10.55 16.31 -2.35
C TYR A 111 -10.28 15.15 -1.39
N GLY A 112 -9.59 14.12 -1.87
CA GLY A 112 -9.16 12.98 -1.07
C GLY A 112 -7.70 13.09 -0.65
N ILE A 113 -7.36 12.57 0.54
CA ILE A 113 -5.98 12.29 0.95
C ILE A 113 -5.89 10.80 1.24
N TYR A 114 -5.01 10.09 0.53
CA TYR A 114 -4.83 8.65 0.67
C TYR A 114 -3.58 8.32 1.50
N PHE A 115 -3.78 7.61 2.59
CA PHE A 115 -2.76 7.10 3.50
C PHE A 115 -2.56 5.61 3.21
N HIS A 116 -1.40 5.26 2.63
CA HIS A 116 -1.17 3.87 2.23
C HIS A 116 -0.86 2.93 3.40
N GLY A 117 -1.23 1.67 3.25
CA GLY A 117 -0.86 0.60 4.15
C GLY A 117 0.55 0.04 3.88
N GLY A 118 0.81 -1.12 4.46
CA GLY A 118 2.10 -1.80 4.35
C GLY A 118 2.90 -1.85 5.66
N GLY A 119 2.20 -1.76 6.82
CA GLY A 119 2.81 -1.98 8.14
C GLY A 119 3.90 -0.97 8.51
N TYR A 120 3.90 0.22 7.93
CA TYR A 120 4.94 1.27 8.07
C TYR A 120 6.32 0.88 7.54
N PHE A 121 6.48 -0.27 6.88
CA PHE A 121 7.74 -0.73 6.30
C PHE A 121 7.68 -1.02 4.78
N ALA A 122 6.50 -0.99 4.20
CA ALA A 122 6.26 -1.18 2.77
C ALA A 122 5.17 -0.22 2.27
N GLY A 123 5.01 -0.14 0.95
CA GLY A 123 4.08 0.76 0.28
C GLY A 123 4.81 1.85 -0.50
N SER A 124 4.28 2.20 -1.66
CA SER A 124 4.84 3.21 -2.55
C SER A 124 3.80 3.59 -3.60
N ILE A 125 4.11 4.60 -4.41
CA ILE A 125 3.31 4.93 -5.59
C ILE A 125 3.18 3.74 -6.55
N THR A 126 4.23 2.93 -6.71
CA THR A 126 4.21 1.74 -7.58
C THR A 126 3.16 0.72 -7.13
N SER A 127 3.03 0.49 -5.83
CA SER A 127 2.06 -0.47 -5.28
C SER A 127 0.62 0.04 -5.28
N HIS A 128 0.38 1.37 -5.27
CA HIS A 128 -0.95 1.94 -5.02
C HIS A 128 -1.54 2.75 -6.17
N LYS A 129 -0.71 3.23 -7.14
CA LYS A 129 -1.18 4.13 -8.21
C LYS A 129 -2.40 3.61 -8.96
N ASN A 130 -2.44 2.29 -9.25
CA ASN A 130 -3.54 1.69 -10.00
C ASN A 130 -4.84 1.73 -9.19
N LEU A 131 -4.80 1.35 -7.91
CA LEU A 131 -5.94 1.41 -7.01
C LEU A 131 -6.43 2.85 -6.82
N ILE A 132 -5.50 3.78 -6.56
CA ILE A 132 -5.86 5.19 -6.31
C ILE A 132 -6.46 5.83 -7.55
N SER A 133 -6.00 5.48 -8.75
CA SER A 133 -6.59 5.98 -9.99
C SER A 133 -8.05 5.54 -10.16
N GLN A 134 -8.41 4.30 -9.75
CA GLN A 134 -9.80 3.86 -9.75
C GLN A 134 -10.62 4.64 -8.71
N ILE A 135 -10.10 4.76 -7.47
CA ILE A 135 -10.78 5.52 -6.40
C ILE A 135 -11.04 6.96 -6.85
N SER A 136 -10.04 7.63 -7.42
CA SER A 136 -10.14 9.00 -7.91
C SER A 136 -11.21 9.12 -9.00
N ASN A 137 -11.19 8.24 -10.00
CA ASN A 137 -12.17 8.23 -11.09
C ASN A 137 -13.59 7.99 -10.58
N ASP A 138 -13.80 6.96 -9.75
CA ASP A 138 -15.12 6.52 -9.32
C ASP A 138 -15.77 7.47 -8.30
N SER A 139 -14.95 8.16 -7.50
CA SER A 139 -15.42 9.16 -6.55
C SER A 139 -15.55 10.57 -7.14
N ASN A 140 -15.01 10.82 -8.32
CA ASN A 140 -14.83 12.16 -8.90
C ASN A 140 -14.08 13.12 -7.96
N LEU A 141 -13.09 12.60 -7.20
CA LEU A 141 -12.25 13.40 -6.32
C LEU A 141 -10.84 13.49 -6.88
N THR A 142 -10.25 14.67 -6.83
CA THR A 142 -8.80 14.76 -6.86
C THR A 142 -8.27 14.08 -5.60
N VAL A 143 -7.43 13.04 -5.74
CA VAL A 143 -6.86 12.30 -4.61
C VAL A 143 -5.37 12.55 -4.53
N TYR A 144 -4.91 12.98 -3.35
CA TYR A 144 -3.50 13.14 -3.02
C TYR A 144 -2.99 11.88 -2.35
N PHE A 145 -1.85 11.39 -2.83
CA PHE A 145 -1.08 10.31 -2.22
C PHE A 145 0.28 10.82 -1.85
N PHE A 146 0.83 10.41 -0.72
CA PHE A 146 2.18 10.79 -0.31
C PHE A 146 2.98 9.56 0.13
N GLU A 147 4.29 9.59 -0.12
CA GLU A 147 5.22 8.58 0.37
C GLU A 147 5.84 9.08 1.67
N TYR A 148 5.61 8.35 2.76
CA TYR A 148 6.21 8.60 4.06
C TYR A 148 7.42 7.71 4.29
N ARG A 149 8.32 8.12 5.17
CA ARG A 149 9.52 7.36 5.57
C ARG A 149 9.13 6.02 6.18
N LEU A 150 9.81 4.95 5.74
CA LEU A 150 9.49 3.58 6.10
C LEU A 150 10.52 2.97 7.06
N SER A 151 10.04 2.09 7.96
CA SER A 151 10.89 1.23 8.77
C SER A 151 11.52 0.13 7.91
N PRO A 152 12.67 -0.45 8.32
CA PRO A 152 13.43 -0.16 9.54
C PRO A 152 14.40 1.02 9.43
N GLU A 153 14.54 1.66 8.25
CA GLU A 153 15.47 2.77 8.03
C GLU A 153 15.08 3.99 8.86
N TYR A 154 13.77 4.21 9.01
CA TYR A 154 13.20 5.29 9.82
C TYR A 154 12.20 4.74 10.82
N ASN A 155 12.53 4.90 12.10
CA ASN A 155 11.69 4.43 13.19
C ASN A 155 10.54 5.41 13.48
N PHE A 156 9.57 4.94 14.28
CA PHE A 156 8.56 5.82 14.87
C PHE A 156 9.25 7.03 15.55
N PRO A 157 8.77 8.28 15.39
CA PRO A 157 7.49 8.66 14.74
C PRO A 157 7.59 9.12 13.28
N SER A 158 8.66 8.82 12.54
CA SER A 158 8.97 9.41 11.23
C SER A 158 7.79 9.37 10.23
N ALA A 159 7.07 8.24 10.14
CA ALA A 159 5.91 8.12 9.25
C ALA A 159 4.78 9.09 9.65
N HIS A 160 4.57 9.33 10.95
CA HIS A 160 3.55 10.24 11.47
C HIS A 160 3.93 11.71 11.23
N GLU A 161 5.21 12.04 11.39
CA GLU A 161 5.74 13.37 11.08
C GLU A 161 5.54 13.69 9.60
N ASP A 162 5.89 12.75 8.70
CA ASP A 162 5.75 12.92 7.26
C ASP A 162 4.26 13.03 6.86
N ALA A 163 3.39 12.21 7.46
CA ALA A 163 1.95 12.29 7.23
C ALA A 163 1.40 13.67 7.64
N LYS A 164 1.81 14.18 8.81
CA LYS A 164 1.41 15.52 9.24
C LYS A 164 1.88 16.60 8.27
N LEU A 165 3.14 16.57 7.86
CA LEU A 165 3.70 17.53 6.90
C LEU A 165 2.94 17.49 5.56
N ALA A 166 2.66 16.29 5.04
CA ALA A 166 1.90 16.12 3.80
C ALA A 166 0.49 16.68 3.91
N VAL A 167 -0.21 16.36 5.00
CA VAL A 167 -1.58 16.83 5.26
C VAL A 167 -1.62 18.35 5.38
N ASP A 168 -0.73 18.94 6.17
CA ASP A 168 -0.67 20.39 6.37
C ASP A 168 -0.40 21.11 5.02
N PHE A 169 0.52 20.59 4.23
CA PHE A 169 0.82 21.10 2.90
C PHE A 169 -0.38 21.00 1.94
N ILE A 170 -1.02 19.82 1.87
CA ILE A 170 -2.17 19.61 0.98
C ILE A 170 -3.35 20.50 1.40
N LYS A 171 -3.63 20.64 2.71
CA LYS A 171 -4.67 21.53 3.21
C LYS A 171 -4.42 23.00 2.87
N ALA A 172 -3.16 23.43 2.89
CA ALA A 172 -2.80 24.79 2.49
C ALA A 172 -3.07 25.09 1.00
N LEU A 173 -3.07 24.06 0.13
CA LEU A 173 -3.48 24.18 -1.27
C LEU A 173 -5.01 24.32 -1.43
N HIS A 174 -5.78 23.95 -0.41
CA HIS A 174 -7.24 23.84 -0.42
C HIS A 174 -7.87 24.46 0.85
N PRO A 175 -7.69 25.80 1.09
CA PRO A 175 -8.08 26.40 2.37
C PRO A 175 -9.57 26.33 2.68
N ASP A 176 -10.42 26.31 1.63
CA ASP A 176 -11.88 26.32 1.76
C ASP A 176 -12.55 24.99 1.41
N ASP A 177 -11.76 24.01 0.94
CA ASP A 177 -12.32 22.74 0.45
C ASP A 177 -12.38 21.67 1.54
N GLN A 178 -13.35 20.76 1.42
CA GLN A 178 -13.50 19.64 2.32
C GLN A 178 -12.52 18.50 1.98
N SER A 179 -11.70 18.09 2.94
CA SER A 179 -10.83 16.92 2.81
C SER A 179 -11.56 15.63 3.21
N ILE A 180 -11.37 14.56 2.42
CA ILE A 180 -11.81 13.20 2.70
C ILE A 180 -10.59 12.33 2.89
N TRP A 181 -10.45 11.72 4.05
CA TRP A 181 -9.28 10.91 4.40
C TRP A 181 -9.57 9.44 4.15
N ILE A 182 -8.70 8.79 3.39
CA ILE A 182 -8.82 7.41 2.95
C ILE A 182 -7.57 6.69 3.42
N GLY A 183 -7.71 5.71 4.27
CA GLY A 183 -6.56 4.95 4.78
C GLY A 183 -6.85 3.47 4.87
N GLU A 184 -5.86 2.64 4.56
CA GLU A 184 -5.94 1.19 4.70
C GLU A 184 -4.88 0.64 5.64
N SER A 185 -5.19 -0.36 6.46
CA SER A 185 -4.23 -1.00 7.38
C SER A 185 -3.47 0.02 8.22
N ALA A 186 -2.12 0.07 8.12
CA ALA A 186 -1.27 1.07 8.78
C ALA A 186 -1.65 2.51 8.39
N GLY A 187 -2.04 2.75 7.14
CA GLY A 187 -2.52 4.04 6.66
C GLY A 187 -3.81 4.49 7.32
N GLY A 188 -4.69 3.55 7.71
CA GLY A 188 -5.86 3.85 8.54
C GLY A 188 -5.47 4.41 9.92
N GLY A 189 -4.36 3.95 10.49
CA GLY A 189 -3.80 4.50 11.74
C GLY A 189 -3.18 5.89 11.57
N LEU A 190 -2.70 6.25 10.37
CA LEU A 190 -2.19 7.59 10.08
C LEU A 190 -3.33 8.59 9.82
N ALA A 191 -4.50 8.10 9.37
CA ALA A 191 -5.66 8.92 9.05
C ALA A 191 -6.54 9.27 10.27
N THR A 192 -6.17 8.81 11.47
CA THR A 192 -6.91 9.07 12.73
C THR A 192 -6.17 10.06 13.60
#